data_ebb5d723cfe0084c36d26a432535da7c
#
_entry.id   ebb5d723cfe0084c36d26a432535da7c
#
_cell.length_a   1.000
_cell.length_b   1.000
_cell.length_c   1.000
_cell.angle_alpha   90.00
_cell.angle_beta   90.00
_cell.angle_gamma   90.00
#
_symmetry.space_group_name_H-M   'P 1'
#
loop_
_entity.id
_entity.type
_entity.pdbx_description
1 polymer ?
#
loop_
_entity_poly.entity_id
_entity_poly.type
_entity_poly.pdbx_seq_one_letter_code
_entity_poly.pdbx_strand_id
1 'polypeptide(L)'
;MAMKQMKTELNPDGYREGATQDERLLERVEDLQAMGMDAWRIFRIMGEFVEGFEEMSEIGPAVSIFGSARANSDTPMYQECVETARLLGEAGFAIITGGGPGMMEAANRGAKEGGATSVGCNIELPFEQESNDFIDVSIDFRYFFVRKTMFVKYAEAFVIFPGGFGTMDELFESLTLIQTHKVRHFPLVLFGSDYWGGLLDWLRDTMVDEGKITREDLDMIFVTNDPVAARDHIVAGYKTRMAALSGP
;
A
#
# COMPACT_ATOMS: atom_id res chain seq x y z
N MET A 1 28.82 -8.20 30.70
CA MET A 1 29.09 -7.40 29.51
C MET A 1 28.13 -6.21 29.54
N ALA A 2 28.60 -5.03 29.96
CA ALA A 2 27.78 -3.87 30.25
C ALA A 2 27.24 -3.28 28.94
N MET A 3 25.91 -3.18 28.80
CA MET A 3 25.27 -2.40 27.75
C MET A 3 25.73 -0.95 27.90
N LYS A 4 26.51 -0.48 26.90
CA LYS A 4 26.92 0.90 26.77
C LYS A 4 25.63 1.71 26.52
N GLN A 5 25.18 2.46 27.52
CA GLN A 5 24.13 3.45 27.32
C GLN A 5 24.62 4.45 26.26
N MET A 6 24.09 4.34 25.06
CA MET A 6 24.21 5.39 24.06
C MET A 6 23.50 6.62 24.64
N LYS A 7 24.23 7.66 24.95
CA LYS A 7 23.64 8.98 25.17
C LYS A 7 22.98 9.39 23.88
N THR A 8 21.66 9.40 23.88
CA THR A 8 20.85 9.88 22.77
C THR A 8 20.92 11.40 22.82
N GLU A 9 21.54 12.04 21.85
CA GLU A 9 21.49 13.49 21.70
C GLU A 9 20.07 13.86 21.27
N LEU A 10 19.47 14.80 21.99
CA LEU A 10 18.16 15.33 21.67
C LEU A 10 18.35 16.58 20.82
N ASN A 11 17.51 16.77 19.82
CA ASN A 11 17.44 18.04 19.06
C ASN A 11 16.85 19.16 19.95
N PRO A 12 16.89 20.45 19.49
CA PRO A 12 16.33 21.57 20.22
C PRO A 12 14.85 21.43 20.60
N ASP A 13 14.10 20.59 19.90
CA ASP A 13 12.68 20.30 20.14
C ASP A 13 12.47 19.15 21.15
N GLY A 14 13.54 18.58 21.72
CA GLY A 14 13.51 17.54 22.72
C GLY A 14 13.35 16.11 22.20
N TYR A 15 13.44 15.88 20.87
CA TYR A 15 13.36 14.56 20.25
C TYR A 15 14.74 13.99 19.91
N ARG A 16 14.80 12.67 19.73
CA ARG A 16 16.02 12.02 19.25
C ARG A 16 16.38 12.56 17.88
N GLU A 17 17.66 12.82 17.66
CA GLU A 17 18.16 13.18 16.34
C GLU A 17 17.84 12.05 15.34
N GLY A 18 17.25 12.39 14.19
CA GLY A 18 16.81 11.42 13.16
C GLY A 18 15.48 10.73 13.43
N ALA A 19 14.72 11.09 14.49
CA ALA A 19 13.39 10.52 14.75
C ALA A 19 12.39 10.90 13.66
N THR A 20 11.63 9.91 13.14
CA THR A 20 10.55 10.12 12.18
C THR A 20 9.35 10.82 12.82
N GLN A 21 8.40 11.30 12.01
CA GLN A 21 7.17 11.93 12.53
C GLN A 21 6.27 10.92 13.25
N ASP A 22 6.23 9.66 12.79
CA ASP A 22 5.50 8.58 13.49
C ASP A 22 6.13 8.29 14.86
N GLU A 23 7.46 8.21 14.94
CA GLU A 23 8.16 8.00 16.21
C GLU A 23 7.87 9.14 17.20
N ARG A 24 7.94 10.40 16.74
CA ARG A 24 7.60 11.58 17.53
C ARG A 24 6.14 11.61 17.99
N LEU A 25 5.21 11.07 17.18
CA LEU A 25 3.79 10.96 17.53
C LEU A 25 3.58 9.96 18.68
N LEU A 26 4.38 8.90 18.74
CA LEU A 26 4.28 7.84 19.75
C LEU A 26 5.03 8.15 21.04
N GLU A 27 5.91 9.15 21.07
CA GLU A 27 6.60 9.56 22.30
C GLU A 27 5.63 10.18 23.30
N ARG A 28 5.70 9.71 24.58
CA ARG A 28 4.93 10.30 25.68
C ARG A 28 5.51 11.66 26.03
N VAL A 29 4.64 12.63 26.06
CA VAL A 29 4.97 13.98 26.43
C VAL A 29 4.72 14.16 27.93
N GLU A 30 5.78 14.29 28.72
CA GLU A 30 5.70 14.53 30.17
C GLU A 30 5.61 16.03 30.52
N ASP A 31 5.72 16.93 29.54
CA ASP A 31 5.82 18.37 29.76
C ASP A 31 4.66 19.16 29.12
N LEU A 32 4.12 20.18 29.83
CA LEU A 32 3.03 21.05 29.35
C LEU A 32 3.36 21.79 28.04
N GLN A 33 4.63 22.09 27.79
CA GLN A 33 5.06 22.69 26.51
C GLN A 33 4.87 21.75 25.33
N ALA A 34 5.07 20.48 25.51
CA ALA A 34 4.92 19.48 24.48
C ALA A 34 3.44 19.14 24.20
N MET A 35 2.50 19.33 25.17
CA MET A 35 1.06 19.24 24.89
C MET A 35 0.58 20.29 23.86
N GLY A 36 1.21 21.48 23.83
CA GLY A 36 0.97 22.48 22.79
C GLY A 36 1.47 22.03 21.41
N MET A 37 2.54 21.23 21.36
CA MET A 37 3.10 20.69 20.11
C MET A 37 2.23 19.60 19.48
N ASP A 38 1.50 18.81 20.29
CA ASP A 38 0.56 17.79 19.78
C ASP A 38 -0.61 18.40 19.01
N ALA A 39 -1.09 19.55 19.45
CA ALA A 39 -2.13 20.28 18.69
C ALA A 39 -1.64 20.71 17.31
N TRP A 40 -0.37 21.14 17.18
CA TRP A 40 0.23 21.49 15.89
C TRP A 40 0.48 20.26 15.00
N ARG A 41 0.73 19.10 15.58
CA ARG A 41 0.82 17.84 14.82
C ARG A 41 -0.48 17.48 14.14
N ILE A 42 -1.62 17.67 14.81
CA ILE A 42 -2.94 17.44 14.20
C ILE A 42 -3.09 18.27 12.93
N PHE A 43 -2.68 19.54 12.94
CA PHE A 43 -2.73 20.37 11.74
C PHE A 43 -1.81 19.88 10.61
N ARG A 44 -0.63 19.34 10.94
CA ARG A 44 0.25 18.71 9.93
C ARG A 44 -0.36 17.45 9.34
N ILE A 45 -0.93 16.57 10.20
CA ILE A 45 -1.64 15.37 9.75
C ILE A 45 -2.81 15.76 8.83
N MET A 46 -3.59 16.76 9.21
CA MET A 46 -4.67 17.29 8.38
C MET A 46 -4.13 17.85 7.06
N GLY A 47 -3.00 18.54 7.08
CA GLY A 47 -2.34 19.06 5.89
C GLY A 47 -1.98 17.95 4.91
N GLU A 48 -1.38 16.86 5.38
CA GLU A 48 -1.06 15.70 4.53
C GLU A 48 -2.30 15.00 3.96
N PHE A 49 -3.41 14.94 4.71
CA PHE A 49 -4.69 14.47 4.17
C PHE A 49 -5.21 15.39 3.05
N VAL A 50 -5.16 16.70 3.26
CA VAL A 50 -5.62 17.69 2.26
C VAL A 50 -4.78 17.58 0.99
N GLU A 51 -3.44 17.57 1.12
CA GLU A 51 -2.51 17.43 0.01
C GLU A 51 -2.74 16.12 -0.75
N GLY A 52 -2.81 14.98 -0.05
CA GLY A 52 -3.06 13.69 -0.68
C GLY A 52 -4.43 13.62 -1.37
N PHE A 53 -5.46 14.25 -0.83
CA PHE A 53 -6.77 14.31 -1.47
C PHE A 53 -6.79 15.22 -2.69
N GLU A 54 -6.08 16.34 -2.67
CA GLU A 54 -5.98 17.27 -3.78
C GLU A 54 -5.22 16.64 -4.95
N GLU A 55 -4.01 16.13 -4.69
CA GLU A 55 -3.14 15.52 -5.71
C GLU A 55 -3.75 14.27 -6.37
N MET A 56 -4.51 13.48 -5.60
CA MET A 56 -5.11 12.25 -6.11
C MET A 56 -6.55 12.41 -6.63
N SER A 57 -7.13 13.60 -6.56
CA SER A 57 -8.54 13.82 -6.92
C SER A 57 -8.87 13.54 -8.39
N GLU A 58 -7.89 13.69 -9.28
CA GLU A 58 -8.08 13.60 -10.73
C GLU A 58 -7.47 12.34 -11.38
N ILE A 59 -6.94 11.39 -10.59
CA ILE A 59 -6.26 10.21 -11.15
C ILE A 59 -7.23 9.21 -11.83
N GLY A 60 -8.53 9.32 -11.58
CA GLY A 60 -9.54 8.37 -12.08
C GLY A 60 -9.54 7.03 -11.34
N PRO A 61 -10.17 6.00 -11.93
CA PRO A 61 -10.13 4.65 -11.35
C PRO A 61 -8.69 4.15 -11.26
N ALA A 62 -8.28 3.60 -10.13
CA ALA A 62 -6.91 3.19 -9.93
C ALA A 62 -6.79 1.81 -9.29
N VAL A 63 -5.64 1.16 -9.45
CA VAL A 63 -5.28 -0.09 -8.78
C VAL A 63 -4.02 0.14 -7.98
N SER A 64 -4.04 -0.20 -6.69
CA SER A 64 -2.84 -0.18 -5.87
C SER A 64 -2.07 -1.50 -6.01
N ILE A 65 -0.78 -1.42 -6.28
CA ILE A 65 0.12 -2.57 -6.44
C ILE A 65 1.19 -2.54 -5.36
N PHE A 66 1.29 -3.62 -4.61
CA PHE A 66 2.24 -3.80 -3.51
C PHE A 66 3.19 -4.96 -3.78
N GLY A 67 4.38 -4.88 -3.22
CA GLY A 67 5.38 -5.93 -3.32
C GLY A 67 6.72 -5.50 -2.73
N SER A 68 7.73 -6.36 -2.86
CA SER A 68 9.04 -6.15 -2.26
C SER A 68 9.82 -4.99 -2.91
N ALA A 69 10.29 -4.04 -2.09
CA ALA A 69 11.27 -3.03 -2.50
C ALA A 69 12.64 -3.62 -2.86
N ARG A 70 12.88 -4.91 -2.52
CA ARG A 70 14.17 -5.61 -2.74
C ARG A 70 14.13 -6.52 -3.97
N ALA A 71 13.07 -6.46 -4.77
CA ALA A 71 12.97 -7.25 -6.00
C ALA A 71 14.01 -6.78 -7.02
N ASN A 72 14.69 -7.74 -7.65
CA ASN A 72 15.63 -7.44 -8.70
C ASN A 72 14.90 -7.34 -10.06
N SER A 73 15.24 -6.34 -10.85
CA SER A 73 14.67 -6.09 -12.18
C SER A 73 14.88 -7.24 -13.18
N ASP A 74 15.88 -8.08 -12.96
CA ASP A 74 16.18 -9.22 -13.84
C ASP A 74 15.32 -10.47 -13.54
N THR A 75 14.44 -10.42 -12.54
CA THR A 75 13.61 -11.57 -12.17
C THR A 75 12.35 -11.68 -13.04
N PRO A 76 11.87 -12.90 -13.34
CA PRO A 76 10.59 -13.10 -14.03
C PRO A 76 9.44 -12.38 -13.31
N MET A 77 9.39 -12.44 -11.98
CA MET A 77 8.35 -11.80 -11.17
C MET A 77 8.29 -10.28 -11.34
N TYR A 78 9.44 -9.62 -11.52
CA TYR A 78 9.50 -8.19 -11.84
C TYR A 78 8.85 -7.91 -13.21
N GLN A 79 9.17 -8.71 -14.23
CA GLN A 79 8.59 -8.55 -15.56
C GLN A 79 7.08 -8.85 -15.59
N GLU A 80 6.63 -9.83 -14.82
CA GLU A 80 5.20 -10.12 -14.64
C GLU A 80 4.46 -8.96 -13.95
N CYS A 81 5.12 -8.26 -13.02
CA CYS A 81 4.58 -7.04 -12.40
C CYS A 81 4.47 -5.90 -13.42
N VAL A 82 5.51 -5.67 -14.23
CA VAL A 82 5.46 -4.70 -15.33
C VAL A 82 4.30 -5.01 -16.26
N GLU A 83 4.17 -6.27 -16.70
CA GLU A 83 3.11 -6.69 -17.62
C GLU A 83 1.71 -6.56 -17.00
N THR A 84 1.55 -6.93 -15.74
CA THR A 84 0.26 -6.78 -15.01
C THR A 84 -0.15 -5.31 -14.96
N ALA A 85 0.77 -4.42 -14.57
CA ALA A 85 0.50 -2.99 -14.49
C ALA A 85 0.23 -2.38 -15.87
N ARG A 86 0.95 -2.81 -16.91
CA ARG A 86 0.73 -2.39 -18.30
C ARG A 86 -0.68 -2.74 -18.77
N LEU A 87 -1.11 -3.99 -18.56
CA LEU A 87 -2.44 -4.47 -18.94
C LEU A 87 -3.56 -3.75 -18.17
N LEU A 88 -3.35 -3.43 -16.90
CA LEU A 88 -4.28 -2.63 -16.11
C LEU A 88 -4.35 -1.19 -16.63
N GLY A 89 -3.20 -0.61 -17.00
CA GLY A 89 -3.13 0.70 -17.62
C GLY A 89 -3.92 0.76 -18.94
N GLU A 90 -3.72 -0.22 -19.82
CA GLU A 90 -4.48 -0.35 -21.07
C GLU A 90 -5.99 -0.55 -20.83
N ALA A 91 -6.37 -1.13 -19.68
CA ALA A 91 -7.77 -1.26 -19.29
C ALA A 91 -8.36 0.03 -18.67
N GLY A 92 -7.58 1.11 -18.56
CA GLY A 92 -8.02 2.44 -18.12
C GLY A 92 -7.85 2.71 -16.62
N PHE A 93 -7.03 1.94 -15.92
CA PHE A 93 -6.71 2.18 -14.51
C PHE A 93 -5.39 2.93 -14.35
N ALA A 94 -5.38 3.95 -13.50
CA ALA A 94 -4.14 4.48 -12.95
C ALA A 94 -3.50 3.43 -12.01
N ILE A 95 -2.19 3.50 -11.83
CA ILE A 95 -1.46 2.58 -10.95
C ILE A 95 -0.87 3.36 -9.77
N ILE A 96 -1.22 2.94 -8.57
CA ILE A 96 -0.73 3.52 -7.31
C ILE A 96 0.28 2.55 -6.68
N THR A 97 1.43 3.05 -6.31
CA THR A 97 2.45 2.31 -5.57
C THR A 97 3.00 3.11 -4.40
N GLY A 98 3.90 2.50 -3.63
CA GLY A 98 4.67 3.22 -2.62
C GLY A 98 5.83 4.07 -3.17
N GLY A 99 5.99 4.19 -4.49
CA GLY A 99 6.96 5.08 -5.13
C GLY A 99 8.43 4.63 -5.10
N GLY A 100 8.76 3.58 -4.34
CA GLY A 100 10.14 3.10 -4.16
C GLY A 100 10.63 2.15 -5.26
N PRO A 101 11.77 1.48 -5.03
CA PRO A 101 12.36 0.52 -5.97
C PRO A 101 11.64 -0.83 -5.99
N GLY A 102 12.14 -1.75 -6.79
CA GLY A 102 11.70 -3.15 -6.88
C GLY A 102 10.32 -3.30 -7.50
N MET A 103 9.38 -3.97 -6.82
CA MET A 103 8.03 -4.18 -7.36
C MET A 103 7.25 -2.89 -7.55
N MET A 104 7.50 -1.86 -6.76
CA MET A 104 6.89 -0.54 -6.92
C MET A 104 7.34 0.11 -8.24
N GLU A 105 8.65 0.06 -8.49
CA GLU A 105 9.24 0.52 -9.76
C GLU A 105 8.69 -0.27 -10.95
N ALA A 106 8.62 -1.61 -10.84
CA ALA A 106 8.05 -2.45 -11.88
C ALA A 106 6.62 -2.05 -12.24
N ALA A 107 5.78 -1.82 -11.22
CA ALA A 107 4.39 -1.42 -11.42
C ALA A 107 4.28 0.00 -12.03
N ASN A 108 5.06 0.97 -11.55
CA ASN A 108 5.09 2.32 -12.10
C ASN A 108 5.58 2.32 -13.56
N ARG A 109 6.62 1.51 -13.88
CA ARG A 109 7.09 1.31 -15.24
C ARG A 109 5.99 0.73 -16.14
N GLY A 110 5.31 -0.32 -15.69
CA GLY A 110 4.20 -0.93 -16.42
C GLY A 110 3.07 0.06 -16.68
N ALA A 111 2.73 0.92 -15.71
CA ALA A 111 1.75 2.00 -15.89
C ALA A 111 2.14 2.92 -17.05
N LYS A 112 3.40 3.36 -17.11
CA LYS A 112 3.91 4.20 -18.22
C LYS A 112 3.85 3.47 -19.56
N GLU A 113 4.24 2.20 -19.61
CA GLU A 113 4.19 1.39 -20.82
C GLU A 113 2.74 1.16 -21.30
N GLY A 114 1.77 1.08 -20.36
CA GLY A 114 0.33 0.99 -20.64
C GLY A 114 -0.36 2.33 -20.92
N GLY A 115 0.37 3.45 -20.90
CA GLY A 115 -0.18 4.79 -21.14
C GLY A 115 -1.09 5.32 -20.02
N ALA A 116 -0.95 4.78 -18.80
CA ALA A 116 -1.73 5.15 -17.64
C ALA A 116 -0.99 6.11 -16.72
N THR A 117 -1.74 6.84 -15.88
CA THR A 117 -1.18 7.66 -14.81
C THR A 117 -0.48 6.79 -13.77
N SER A 118 0.78 7.10 -13.51
CA SER A 118 1.64 6.42 -12.55
C SER A 118 1.79 7.25 -11.28
N VAL A 119 1.34 6.70 -10.15
CA VAL A 119 1.29 7.42 -8.86
C VAL A 119 2.25 6.77 -7.86
N GLY A 120 3.05 7.58 -7.21
CA GLY A 120 3.93 7.20 -6.10
C GLY A 120 3.51 7.87 -4.80
N CYS A 121 2.99 7.10 -3.85
CA CYS A 121 2.76 7.56 -2.48
C CYS A 121 4.00 7.22 -1.66
N ASN A 122 4.98 8.12 -1.60
CA ASN A 122 6.23 7.93 -0.88
C ASN A 122 6.03 8.05 0.64
N ILE A 123 7.00 7.59 1.40
CA ILE A 123 7.04 7.76 2.86
C ILE A 123 8.42 8.21 3.29
N GLU A 124 8.47 9.21 4.14
CA GLU A 124 9.71 9.64 4.77
C GLU A 124 10.24 8.53 5.68
N LEU A 125 11.42 8.02 5.38
CA LEU A 125 12.10 6.98 6.15
C LEU A 125 13.36 7.55 6.79
N PRO A 126 13.85 6.98 7.92
CA PRO A 126 15.08 7.44 8.58
C PRO A 126 16.37 7.13 7.78
N PHE A 127 16.22 6.51 6.62
CA PHE A 127 17.29 6.27 5.63
C PHE A 127 16.80 6.76 4.26
N GLU A 128 17.73 7.22 3.44
CA GLU A 128 17.41 7.70 2.10
C GLU A 128 16.77 6.59 1.25
N GLN A 129 15.61 6.88 0.68
CA GLN A 129 14.97 6.05 -0.33
C GLN A 129 14.57 6.98 -1.48
N GLU A 130 15.24 6.82 -2.60
CA GLU A 130 14.90 7.56 -3.81
C GLU A 130 13.60 7.05 -4.42
N SER A 131 12.78 7.96 -4.91
CA SER A 131 11.62 7.62 -5.72
C SER A 131 12.07 7.06 -7.06
N ASN A 132 11.31 6.13 -7.65
CA ASN A 132 11.66 5.60 -8.96
C ASN A 132 11.29 6.59 -10.09
N ASP A 133 11.97 6.45 -11.24
CA ASP A 133 11.88 7.39 -12.36
C ASP A 133 10.58 7.31 -13.17
N PHE A 134 9.67 6.38 -12.85
CA PHE A 134 8.45 6.12 -13.64
C PHE A 134 7.19 6.75 -13.05
N ILE A 135 7.28 7.70 -12.13
CA ILE A 135 6.17 8.34 -11.43
C ILE A 135 5.75 9.62 -12.16
N ASP A 136 4.44 9.81 -12.39
CA ASP A 136 3.84 11.05 -12.89
C ASP A 136 3.38 11.95 -11.74
N VAL A 137 2.75 11.36 -10.73
CA VAL A 137 2.24 12.05 -9.54
C VAL A 137 2.95 11.49 -8.31
N SER A 138 3.78 12.32 -7.68
CA SER A 138 4.57 11.95 -6.50
C SER A 138 4.07 12.70 -5.28
N ILE A 139 3.72 11.98 -4.22
CA ILE A 139 3.26 12.55 -2.97
C ILE A 139 4.11 11.99 -1.84
N ASP A 140 4.68 12.88 -1.01
CA ASP A 140 5.55 12.51 0.09
C ASP A 140 4.80 12.59 1.43
N PHE A 141 4.58 11.46 2.06
CA PHE A 141 3.92 11.34 3.36
C PHE A 141 4.95 11.18 4.48
N ARG A 142 4.65 11.74 5.63
CA ARG A 142 5.42 11.57 6.87
C ARG A 142 4.78 10.57 7.83
N TYR A 143 3.44 10.35 7.67
CA TYR A 143 2.68 9.47 8.54
C TYR A 143 2.18 8.25 7.77
N PHE A 144 2.51 7.04 8.24
CA PHE A 144 2.09 5.79 7.62
C PHE A 144 0.58 5.68 7.46
N PHE A 145 -0.19 6.06 8.48
CA PHE A 145 -1.65 5.92 8.47
C PHE A 145 -2.33 6.90 7.48
N VAL A 146 -1.75 8.07 7.21
CA VAL A 146 -2.25 8.97 6.16
C VAL A 146 -2.05 8.34 4.80
N ARG A 147 -0.83 7.89 4.52
CA ARG A 147 -0.46 7.20 3.27
C ARG A 147 -1.34 5.98 3.02
N LYS A 148 -1.55 5.12 4.03
CA LYS A 148 -2.41 3.93 3.93
C LYS A 148 -3.84 4.28 3.52
N THR A 149 -4.37 5.37 4.05
CA THR A 149 -5.70 5.87 3.68
C THR A 149 -5.78 6.19 2.19
N MET A 150 -4.72 6.74 1.58
CA MET A 150 -4.69 7.04 0.15
C MET A 150 -4.73 5.77 -0.70
N PHE A 151 -3.97 4.73 -0.34
CA PHE A 151 -4.00 3.46 -1.05
C PHE A 151 -5.40 2.84 -1.11
N VAL A 152 -6.13 2.89 -0.01
CA VAL A 152 -7.49 2.32 0.07
C VAL A 152 -8.53 3.23 -0.59
N LYS A 153 -8.44 4.55 -0.34
CA LYS A 153 -9.47 5.51 -0.78
C LYS A 153 -9.56 5.62 -2.30
N TYR A 154 -8.43 5.60 -2.98
CA TYR A 154 -8.37 5.84 -4.42
C TYR A 154 -8.27 4.57 -5.26
N ALA A 155 -8.11 3.41 -4.64
CA ALA A 155 -8.06 2.15 -5.35
C ALA A 155 -9.43 1.50 -5.54
N GLU A 156 -9.60 0.88 -6.70
CA GLU A 156 -10.72 0.01 -7.05
C GLU A 156 -10.39 -1.48 -6.81
N ALA A 157 -9.10 -1.81 -6.69
CA ALA A 157 -8.59 -3.14 -6.44
C ALA A 157 -7.16 -3.11 -5.90
N PHE A 158 -6.72 -4.20 -5.31
CA PHE A 158 -5.32 -4.42 -4.94
C PHE A 158 -4.73 -5.61 -5.68
N VAL A 159 -3.46 -5.45 -6.12
CA VAL A 159 -2.61 -6.56 -6.57
C VAL A 159 -1.40 -6.63 -5.65
N ILE A 160 -1.21 -7.80 -5.05
CA ILE A 160 -0.18 -8.02 -4.04
C ILE A 160 0.83 -9.04 -4.57
N PHE A 161 2.00 -8.57 -4.95
CA PHE A 161 3.16 -9.38 -5.32
C PHE A 161 3.95 -9.83 -4.08
N PRO A 162 4.83 -10.84 -4.19
CA PRO A 162 5.71 -11.25 -3.10
C PRO A 162 6.43 -10.08 -2.44
N GLY A 163 6.37 -10.00 -1.10
CA GLY A 163 6.96 -8.89 -0.38
C GLY A 163 7.16 -9.12 1.11
N GLY A 164 7.67 -8.11 1.80
CA GLY A 164 7.98 -8.16 3.24
C GLY A 164 6.81 -7.69 4.11
N PHE A 165 7.15 -7.24 5.33
CA PHE A 165 6.16 -6.83 6.33
C PHE A 165 5.26 -5.68 5.86
N GLY A 166 5.78 -4.68 5.12
CA GLY A 166 4.95 -3.62 4.58
C GLY A 166 3.92 -4.12 3.57
N THR A 167 4.28 -5.14 2.77
CA THR A 167 3.35 -5.80 1.84
C THR A 167 2.28 -6.61 2.59
N MET A 168 2.67 -7.32 3.67
CA MET A 168 1.74 -8.06 4.53
C MET A 168 0.80 -7.12 5.28
N ASP A 169 1.28 -5.98 5.73
CA ASP A 169 0.50 -4.96 6.40
C ASP A 169 -0.66 -4.46 5.51
N GLU A 170 -0.39 -4.14 4.25
CA GLU A 170 -1.45 -3.75 3.31
C GLU A 170 -2.37 -4.91 2.93
N LEU A 171 -1.85 -6.13 2.83
CA LEU A 171 -2.67 -7.32 2.61
C LEU A 171 -3.68 -7.53 3.73
N PHE A 172 -3.24 -7.57 4.99
CA PHE A 172 -4.12 -7.86 6.12
C PHE A 172 -5.06 -6.69 6.44
N GLU A 173 -4.67 -5.44 6.20
CA GLU A 173 -5.60 -4.31 6.28
C GLU A 173 -6.70 -4.44 5.24
N SER A 174 -6.37 -4.73 3.97
CA SER A 174 -7.36 -4.90 2.91
C SER A 174 -8.33 -6.05 3.22
N LEU A 175 -7.82 -7.20 3.66
CA LEU A 175 -8.65 -8.34 4.08
C LEU A 175 -9.61 -7.96 5.21
N THR A 176 -9.13 -7.22 6.21
CA THR A 176 -9.95 -6.74 7.32
C THR A 176 -11.06 -5.79 6.85
N LEU A 177 -10.74 -4.85 5.96
CA LEU A 177 -11.70 -3.89 5.42
C LEU A 177 -12.79 -4.56 4.57
N ILE A 178 -12.42 -5.58 3.79
CA ILE A 178 -13.36 -6.35 2.98
C ILE A 178 -14.24 -7.24 3.88
N GLN A 179 -13.65 -8.01 4.81
CA GLN A 179 -14.35 -8.86 5.75
C GLN A 179 -15.37 -8.10 6.59
N THR A 180 -15.00 -6.91 7.07
CA THR A 180 -15.88 -6.06 7.88
C THR A 180 -16.88 -5.23 7.06
N HIS A 181 -16.92 -5.43 5.75
CA HIS A 181 -17.78 -4.70 4.80
C HIS A 181 -17.57 -3.18 4.79
N LYS A 182 -16.41 -2.70 5.24
CA LYS A 182 -16.01 -1.29 5.11
C LYS A 182 -15.75 -0.93 3.65
N VAL A 183 -15.20 -1.89 2.88
CA VAL A 183 -15.06 -1.81 1.43
C VAL A 183 -15.79 -3.01 0.82
N ARG A 184 -16.67 -2.78 -0.16
CA ARG A 184 -17.46 -3.83 -0.81
C ARG A 184 -17.04 -3.98 -2.26
N HIS A 185 -17.11 -5.23 -2.78
CA HIS A 185 -16.77 -5.53 -4.18
C HIS A 185 -15.38 -5.03 -4.57
N PHE A 186 -14.42 -5.27 -3.70
CA PHE A 186 -13.03 -4.83 -3.87
C PHE A 186 -12.17 -6.04 -4.24
N PRO A 187 -11.80 -6.21 -5.53
CA PRO A 187 -10.95 -7.31 -5.96
C PRO A 187 -9.59 -7.29 -5.27
N LEU A 188 -9.19 -8.42 -4.73
CA LEU A 188 -7.89 -8.63 -4.11
C LEU A 188 -7.16 -9.77 -4.81
N VAL A 189 -6.06 -9.47 -5.47
CA VAL A 189 -5.25 -10.43 -6.21
C VAL A 189 -3.94 -10.69 -5.47
N LEU A 190 -3.66 -11.94 -5.15
CA LEU A 190 -2.32 -12.40 -4.77
C LEU A 190 -1.60 -12.96 -5.99
N PHE A 191 -0.56 -12.31 -6.43
CA PHE A 191 0.24 -12.75 -7.57
C PHE A 191 1.43 -13.58 -7.10
N GLY A 192 1.63 -14.78 -7.68
CA GLY A 192 2.72 -15.67 -7.31
C GLY A 192 2.32 -16.76 -6.33
N SER A 193 1.60 -17.79 -6.80
CA SER A 193 1.03 -18.87 -5.98
C SER A 193 2.05 -19.59 -5.09
N ASP A 194 3.29 -19.78 -5.58
CA ASP A 194 4.35 -20.47 -4.84
C ASP A 194 4.77 -19.71 -3.58
N TYR A 195 4.79 -18.39 -3.65
CA TYR A 195 5.12 -17.56 -2.50
C TYR A 195 4.00 -17.54 -1.46
N TRP A 196 2.75 -17.43 -1.92
CA TRP A 196 1.59 -17.26 -1.05
C TRP A 196 1.05 -18.58 -0.50
N GLY A 197 1.41 -19.74 -1.09
CA GLY A 197 0.86 -21.04 -0.73
C GLY A 197 0.95 -21.35 0.76
N GLY A 198 2.11 -21.17 1.37
CA GLY A 198 2.29 -21.43 2.81
C GLY A 198 1.45 -20.52 3.72
N LEU A 199 1.24 -19.26 3.35
CA LEU A 199 0.35 -18.35 4.07
C LEU A 199 -1.12 -18.79 3.93
N LEU A 200 -1.55 -19.13 2.72
CA LEU A 200 -2.91 -19.56 2.45
C LEU A 200 -3.24 -20.88 3.14
N ASP A 201 -2.29 -21.81 3.19
CA ASP A 201 -2.42 -23.05 3.95
C ASP A 201 -2.58 -22.76 5.45
N TRP A 202 -1.76 -21.88 6.02
CA TRP A 202 -1.88 -21.50 7.43
C TRP A 202 -3.22 -20.79 7.72
N LEU A 203 -3.67 -19.90 6.85
CA LEU A 203 -4.97 -19.24 7.00
C LEU A 203 -6.11 -20.27 7.01
N ARG A 204 -6.06 -21.26 6.10
CA ARG A 204 -7.05 -22.34 6.01
C ARG A 204 -6.98 -23.28 7.20
N ASP A 205 -5.80 -23.86 7.45
CA ASP A 205 -5.62 -24.98 8.36
C ASP A 205 -5.52 -24.54 9.84
N THR A 206 -5.37 -23.22 10.08
CA THR A 206 -5.30 -22.66 11.42
C THR A 206 -6.42 -21.67 11.69
N MET A 207 -6.51 -20.60 10.90
CA MET A 207 -7.46 -19.53 11.22
C MET A 207 -8.91 -19.94 10.95
N VAL A 208 -9.18 -20.66 9.87
CA VAL A 208 -10.53 -21.18 9.58
C VAL A 208 -10.89 -22.28 10.56
N ASP A 209 -10.01 -23.27 10.75
CA ASP A 209 -10.28 -24.42 11.62
C ASP A 209 -10.48 -24.03 13.09
N GLU A 210 -9.78 -22.97 13.55
CA GLU A 210 -10.00 -22.39 14.88
C GLU A 210 -11.14 -21.36 14.93
N GLY A 211 -11.85 -21.11 13.82
CA GLY A 211 -12.97 -20.18 13.76
C GLY A 211 -12.58 -18.71 13.94
N LYS A 212 -11.35 -18.30 13.59
CA LYS A 212 -10.90 -16.92 13.63
C LYS A 212 -11.37 -16.14 12.39
N ILE A 213 -11.50 -16.83 11.27
CA ILE A 213 -12.08 -16.36 10.02
C ILE A 213 -13.01 -17.44 9.46
N THR A 214 -13.83 -17.09 8.49
CA THR A 214 -14.69 -18.04 7.79
C THR A 214 -14.03 -18.54 6.50
N ARG A 215 -14.60 -19.58 5.90
CA ARG A 215 -14.12 -20.07 4.60
C ARG A 215 -14.40 -19.07 3.49
N GLU A 216 -15.53 -18.38 3.58
CA GLU A 216 -15.94 -17.31 2.68
C GLU A 216 -14.98 -16.12 2.70
N ASP A 217 -14.30 -15.87 3.83
CA ASP A 217 -13.27 -14.84 3.92
C ASP A 217 -12.04 -15.17 3.05
N LEU A 218 -11.73 -16.46 2.84
CA LEU A 218 -10.66 -16.88 1.94
C LEU A 218 -11.07 -16.78 0.46
N ASP A 219 -12.35 -16.95 0.15
CA ASP A 219 -12.88 -16.87 -1.21
C ASP A 219 -12.79 -15.43 -1.78
N MET A 220 -12.53 -14.43 -0.93
CA MET A 220 -12.25 -13.04 -1.35
C MET A 220 -10.91 -12.89 -2.05
N ILE A 221 -10.00 -13.85 -1.90
CA ILE A 221 -8.64 -13.80 -2.41
C ILE A 221 -8.56 -14.52 -3.75
N PHE A 222 -8.23 -13.81 -4.81
CA PHE A 222 -7.92 -14.40 -6.10
C PHE A 222 -6.42 -14.62 -6.24
N VAL A 223 -6.00 -15.86 -6.45
CA VAL A 223 -4.57 -16.22 -6.61
C VAL A 223 -4.27 -16.55 -8.05
N THR A 224 -3.23 -15.95 -8.62
CA THR A 224 -2.83 -16.22 -10.00
C THR A 224 -1.33 -16.04 -10.22
N ASN A 225 -0.82 -16.63 -11.31
CA ASN A 225 0.51 -16.39 -11.87
C ASN A 225 0.40 -15.79 -13.28
N ASP A 226 -0.80 -15.38 -13.71
CA ASP A 226 -1.05 -14.88 -15.06
C ASP A 226 -1.49 -13.41 -15.01
N PRO A 227 -0.71 -12.47 -15.58
CA PRO A 227 -1.06 -11.05 -15.68
C PRO A 227 -2.41 -10.79 -16.35
N VAL A 228 -2.79 -11.59 -17.35
CA VAL A 228 -4.08 -11.44 -18.04
C VAL A 228 -5.22 -11.83 -17.11
N ALA A 229 -5.09 -12.94 -16.37
CA ALA A 229 -6.09 -13.37 -15.39
C ALA A 229 -6.24 -12.35 -14.25
N ALA A 230 -5.14 -11.75 -13.78
CA ALA A 230 -5.18 -10.69 -12.78
C ALA A 230 -5.97 -9.47 -13.27
N ARG A 231 -5.66 -8.96 -14.47
CA ARG A 231 -6.37 -7.85 -15.11
C ARG A 231 -7.86 -8.17 -15.29
N ASP A 232 -8.19 -9.35 -15.82
CA ASP A 232 -9.58 -9.74 -16.13
C ASP A 232 -10.42 -9.83 -14.84
N HIS A 233 -9.86 -10.38 -13.76
CA HIS A 233 -10.51 -10.44 -12.46
C HIS A 233 -10.83 -9.03 -11.93
N ILE A 234 -9.88 -8.10 -12.01
CA ILE A 234 -10.05 -6.72 -11.55
C ILE A 234 -11.09 -5.99 -12.37
N VAL A 235 -11.01 -6.09 -13.71
CA VAL A 235 -11.99 -5.45 -14.62
C VAL A 235 -13.41 -5.97 -14.37
N ALA A 236 -13.58 -7.27 -14.14
CA ALA A 236 -14.88 -7.87 -13.83
C ALA A 236 -15.44 -7.36 -12.50
N GLY A 237 -14.60 -7.31 -11.45
CA GLY A 237 -14.97 -6.78 -10.14
C GLY A 237 -15.36 -5.30 -10.18
N TYR A 238 -14.56 -4.49 -10.87
CA TYR A 238 -14.86 -3.06 -11.08
C TYR A 238 -16.20 -2.85 -11.80
N LYS A 239 -16.48 -3.60 -12.88
CA LYS A 239 -17.76 -3.53 -13.59
C LYS A 239 -18.93 -3.90 -12.69
N THR A 240 -18.79 -4.93 -11.86
CA THR A 240 -19.82 -5.36 -10.90
C THR A 240 -20.09 -4.25 -9.87
N ARG A 241 -19.03 -3.62 -9.35
CA ARG A 241 -19.16 -2.49 -8.42
C ARG A 241 -19.86 -1.29 -9.06
N MET A 242 -19.47 -0.92 -10.28
CA MET A 242 -20.07 0.21 -10.98
C MET A 242 -21.57 -0.04 -11.31
N ALA A 243 -21.92 -1.27 -11.69
CA ALA A 243 -23.31 -1.65 -11.90
C ALA A 243 -24.13 -1.55 -10.60
N ALA A 244 -23.58 -1.95 -9.47
CA ALA A 244 -24.23 -1.84 -8.16
C ALA A 244 -24.44 -0.37 -7.71
N LEU A 245 -23.54 0.54 -8.07
CA LEU A 245 -23.63 1.97 -7.74
C LEU A 245 -24.59 2.72 -8.66
N SER A 246 -24.79 2.24 -9.90
CA SER A 246 -25.66 2.89 -10.90
C SER A 246 -27.15 2.64 -10.67
N GLY A 247 -27.51 1.69 -9.74
CA GLY A 247 -28.88 1.34 -9.30
C GLY A 247 -29.90 1.11 -10.44
N PRO A 248 -31.02 0.47 -10.20
CA PRO A 248 -32.10 0.48 -11.19
C PRO A 248 -32.79 1.84 -11.28
#